data_7093411ebb2c5b931832cae279ae09ca
#
_entry.id   7093411ebb2c5b931832cae279ae09ca
#
_cell.length_a   1.000
_cell.length_b   1.000
_cell.length_c   1.000
_cell.angle_alpha   90.00
_cell.angle_beta   90.00
_cell.angle_gamma   90.00
#
_symmetry.space_group_name_H-M   'P 1'
#
loop_
_entity.id
_entity.type
_entity.pdbx_description
1 polymer ?
#
loop_
_entity_poly.entity_id
_entity_poly.type
_entity_poly.pdbx_seq_one_letter_code
_entity_poly.pdbx_strand_id
1 'polypeptide(L)'
;MTRILIADDHDGTRAVLRVLLQQHAGWKICGEASTGSEALQKTIELKPDVLVKDWVMPGMDSLELTSQISKLSPDTAVVIFSFHDLPNLESLAKAAGVQAVATKDLSSLITAIEGVEHHSANRLFAKRLTTKTLATGDVD
;
A
#
# COMPACT_ATOMS: atom_id res chain seq x y z
N MET A 1 -6.25 1.36 14.87
CA MET A 1 -6.76 0.36 13.91
C MET A 1 -6.23 0.69 12.52
N THR A 2 -5.65 -0.27 11.84
CA THR A 2 -5.11 -0.07 10.50
C THR A 2 -6.23 0.00 9.47
N ARG A 3 -6.26 1.05 8.68
CA ARG A 3 -7.28 1.28 7.66
C ARG A 3 -6.74 0.83 6.31
N ILE A 4 -7.48 -0.06 5.65
CA ILE A 4 -7.04 -0.71 4.42
C ILE A 4 -8.02 -0.37 3.29
N LEU A 5 -7.47 0.09 2.16
CA LEU A 5 -8.20 0.24 0.91
C LEU A 5 -7.83 -0.92 0.00
N ILE A 6 -8.83 -1.59 -0.57
CA ILE A 6 -8.62 -2.72 -1.48
C ILE A 6 -8.91 -2.28 -2.91
N ALA A 7 -7.97 -2.50 -3.82
CA ALA A 7 -8.12 -2.16 -5.23
C ALA A 7 -7.90 -3.41 -6.09
N ASP A 8 -8.96 -3.86 -6.75
CA ASP A 8 -8.95 -5.03 -7.63
C ASP A 8 -10.13 -4.92 -8.59
N ASP A 9 -9.93 -5.19 -9.86
CA ASP A 9 -10.99 -5.09 -10.87
C ASP A 9 -11.94 -6.30 -10.88
N HIS A 10 -11.60 -7.37 -10.17
CA HIS A 10 -12.45 -8.56 -10.05
C HIS A 10 -13.30 -8.46 -8.78
N ASP A 11 -14.61 -8.33 -8.96
CA ASP A 11 -15.55 -8.20 -7.83
C ASP A 11 -15.45 -9.37 -6.85
N GLY A 12 -15.31 -10.58 -7.37
CA GLY A 12 -15.20 -11.79 -6.55
C GLY A 12 -13.95 -11.79 -5.68
N THR A 13 -12.81 -11.45 -6.28
CA THR A 13 -11.54 -11.36 -5.53
C THR A 13 -11.62 -10.28 -4.46
N ARG A 14 -12.15 -9.12 -4.82
CA ARG A 14 -12.29 -8.01 -3.88
C ARG A 14 -13.18 -8.38 -2.69
N ALA A 15 -14.29 -9.09 -2.96
CA ALA A 15 -15.18 -9.56 -1.89
C ALA A 15 -14.50 -10.55 -0.95
N VAL A 16 -13.73 -11.48 -1.48
CA VAL A 16 -12.97 -12.46 -0.68
C VAL A 16 -11.94 -11.74 0.19
N LEU A 17 -11.19 -10.83 -0.41
CA LEU A 17 -10.18 -10.06 0.34
C LEU A 17 -10.81 -9.26 1.48
N ARG A 18 -11.95 -8.62 1.21
CA ARG A 18 -12.68 -7.87 2.24
C ARG A 18 -13.02 -8.75 3.44
N VAL A 19 -13.64 -9.90 3.18
CA VAL A 19 -14.05 -10.82 4.26
C VAL A 19 -12.83 -11.31 5.05
N LEU A 20 -11.78 -11.72 4.36
CA LEU A 20 -10.62 -12.32 5.01
C LEU A 20 -9.80 -11.31 5.79
N LEU A 21 -9.58 -10.13 5.22
CA LEU A 21 -8.79 -9.12 5.91
C LEU A 21 -9.52 -8.53 7.11
N GLN A 22 -10.85 -8.45 7.07
CA GLN A 22 -11.65 -8.00 8.21
C GLN A 22 -11.63 -8.96 9.40
N GLN A 23 -11.24 -10.20 9.19
CA GLN A 23 -11.10 -11.15 10.29
C GLN A 23 -9.89 -10.87 11.17
N HIS A 24 -8.93 -10.12 10.66
CA HIS A 24 -7.76 -9.74 11.45
C HIS A 24 -8.15 -8.64 12.44
N ALA A 25 -7.94 -8.90 13.73
CA ALA A 25 -8.20 -7.90 14.76
C ALA A 25 -7.28 -6.69 14.56
N GLY A 26 -7.81 -5.51 14.58
CA GLY A 26 -7.04 -4.30 14.37
C GLY A 26 -7.04 -3.78 12.94
N TRP A 27 -7.67 -4.50 11.99
CA TRP A 27 -7.79 -4.04 10.60
C TRP A 27 -9.22 -3.67 10.25
N LYS A 28 -9.36 -2.60 9.47
CA LYS A 28 -10.64 -2.13 8.97
C LYS A 28 -10.53 -1.82 7.48
N ILE A 29 -11.44 -2.35 6.69
CA ILE A 29 -11.53 -2.00 5.28
C ILE A 29 -12.27 -0.66 5.18
N CYS A 30 -11.58 0.38 4.75
CA CYS A 30 -12.15 1.72 4.66
C CYS A 30 -12.73 2.05 3.29
N GLY A 31 -12.49 1.22 2.28
CA GLY A 31 -13.02 1.42 0.94
C GLY A 31 -12.54 0.38 -0.03
N GLU A 32 -13.09 0.43 -1.24
CA GLU A 32 -12.75 -0.48 -2.34
C GLU A 32 -12.70 0.32 -3.64
N ALA A 33 -11.86 -0.12 -4.57
CA ALA A 33 -11.71 0.48 -5.88
C ALA A 33 -11.61 -0.62 -6.93
N SER A 34 -12.16 -0.38 -8.12
CA SER A 34 -12.13 -1.35 -9.23
C SER A 34 -11.27 -0.92 -10.41
N THR A 35 -10.77 0.32 -10.39
CA THR A 35 -9.85 0.83 -11.41
C THR A 35 -8.68 1.56 -10.77
N GLY A 36 -7.61 1.75 -11.55
CA GLY A 36 -6.46 2.52 -11.08
C GLY A 36 -6.80 3.96 -10.74
N SER A 37 -7.62 4.62 -11.55
CA SER A 37 -8.04 6.00 -11.31
C SER A 37 -8.86 6.12 -10.02
N GLU A 38 -9.78 5.18 -9.80
CA GLU A 38 -10.57 5.15 -8.57
C GLU A 38 -9.70 4.87 -7.35
N ALA A 39 -8.72 3.96 -7.49
CA ALA A 39 -7.78 3.67 -6.41
C ALA A 39 -6.99 4.91 -6.00
N LEU A 40 -6.52 5.70 -6.96
CA LEU A 40 -5.81 6.93 -6.68
C LEU A 40 -6.72 7.95 -6.00
N GLN A 41 -7.91 8.16 -6.54
CA GLN A 41 -8.88 9.11 -5.98
C GLN A 41 -9.21 8.76 -4.53
N LYS A 42 -9.56 7.51 -4.26
CA LYS A 42 -9.91 7.07 -2.91
C LYS A 42 -8.72 7.11 -1.95
N THR A 43 -7.52 6.83 -2.44
CA THR A 43 -6.32 6.96 -1.61
C THR A 43 -6.13 8.40 -1.15
N ILE A 44 -6.30 9.36 -2.05
CA ILE A 44 -6.18 10.78 -1.71
C ILE A 44 -7.28 11.21 -0.73
N GLU A 45 -8.51 10.76 -0.95
CA GLU A 45 -9.66 11.15 -0.11
C GLU A 45 -9.63 10.49 1.26
N LEU A 46 -9.37 9.20 1.31
CA LEU A 46 -9.48 8.41 2.54
C LEU A 46 -8.19 8.33 3.33
N LYS A 47 -7.05 8.55 2.67
CA LYS A 47 -5.72 8.45 3.27
C LYS A 47 -5.58 7.17 4.10
N PRO A 48 -5.73 5.99 3.46
CA PRO A 48 -5.61 4.73 4.17
C PRO A 48 -4.18 4.52 4.67
N ASP A 49 -4.04 3.68 5.68
CA ASP A 49 -2.71 3.26 6.13
C ASP A 49 -2.05 2.34 5.12
N VAL A 50 -2.87 1.48 4.48
CA VAL A 50 -2.40 0.51 3.50
C VAL A 50 -3.35 0.47 2.32
N LEU A 51 -2.78 0.49 1.11
CA LEU A 51 -3.49 0.19 -0.13
C LEU A 51 -3.05 -1.20 -0.58
N VAL A 52 -3.97 -2.14 -0.63
CA VAL A 52 -3.75 -3.47 -1.20
C VAL A 52 -4.25 -3.43 -2.64
N LYS A 53 -3.37 -3.67 -3.60
CA LYS A 53 -3.68 -3.45 -5.02
C LYS A 53 -3.20 -4.62 -5.86
N ASP A 54 -4.07 -5.09 -6.78
CA ASP A 54 -3.65 -5.98 -7.84
C ASP A 54 -2.70 -5.22 -8.78
N TRP A 55 -1.65 -5.91 -9.25
CA TRP A 55 -0.68 -5.31 -10.16
C TRP A 55 -1.29 -4.88 -11.47
N VAL A 56 -2.17 -5.71 -12.03
CA VAL A 56 -2.79 -5.44 -13.33
C VAL A 56 -4.24 -4.99 -13.12
N MET A 57 -4.49 -3.70 -13.36
CA MET A 57 -5.82 -3.10 -13.25
C MET A 57 -6.06 -2.16 -14.43
N PRO A 58 -7.31 -2.04 -14.92
CA PRO A 58 -7.62 -1.04 -15.93
C PRO A 58 -7.58 0.38 -15.38
N GLY A 59 -7.42 1.33 -16.26
CA GLY A 59 -7.58 2.76 -15.96
C GLY A 59 -6.28 3.53 -15.77
N MET A 60 -5.26 2.94 -15.18
CA MET A 60 -3.98 3.62 -14.99
C MET A 60 -2.86 2.59 -14.87
N ASP A 61 -1.70 2.90 -15.44
CA ASP A 61 -0.51 2.07 -15.30
C ASP A 61 -0.10 1.96 -13.82
N SER A 62 0.20 0.75 -13.39
CA SER A 62 0.52 0.46 -11.98
C SER A 62 1.76 1.20 -11.50
N LEU A 63 2.78 1.36 -12.34
CA LEU A 63 3.98 2.10 -11.98
C LEU A 63 3.66 3.57 -11.77
N GLU A 64 2.90 4.18 -12.67
CA GLU A 64 2.49 5.57 -12.55
C GLU A 64 1.59 5.79 -11.34
N LEU A 65 0.62 4.90 -11.13
CA LEU A 65 -0.28 4.99 -9.98
C LEU A 65 0.51 4.98 -8.67
N THR A 66 1.41 4.02 -8.54
CA THR A 66 2.25 3.90 -7.33
C THR A 66 3.11 5.14 -7.12
N SER A 67 3.69 5.65 -8.19
CA SER A 67 4.50 6.87 -8.14
C SER A 67 3.67 8.06 -7.65
N GLN A 68 2.45 8.21 -8.16
CA GLN A 68 1.57 9.30 -7.73
C GLN A 68 1.14 9.15 -6.27
N ILE A 69 0.84 7.93 -5.83
CA ILE A 69 0.49 7.69 -4.43
C ILE A 69 1.67 8.05 -3.52
N SER A 70 2.87 7.69 -3.90
CA SER A 70 4.07 8.04 -3.12
C SER A 70 4.24 9.55 -2.94
N LYS A 71 3.80 10.33 -3.92
CA LYS A 71 3.87 11.80 -3.86
C LYS A 71 2.70 12.42 -3.13
N LEU A 72 1.48 11.92 -3.38
CA LEU A 72 0.24 12.57 -2.92
C LEU A 72 -0.26 12.02 -1.59
N SER A 73 0.09 10.79 -1.25
CA SER A 73 -0.27 10.15 0.02
C SER A 73 0.91 9.33 0.54
N PRO A 74 2.02 9.99 0.90
CA PRO A 74 3.27 9.29 1.25
C PRO A 74 3.16 8.44 2.51
N ASP A 75 2.16 8.67 3.35
CA ASP A 75 1.93 7.86 4.55
C ASP A 75 1.15 6.57 4.27
N THR A 76 0.64 6.40 3.06
CA THR A 76 -0.01 5.16 2.65
C THR A 76 1.02 4.17 2.17
N ALA A 77 1.09 3.00 2.80
CA ALA A 77 1.92 1.90 2.32
C ALA A 77 1.18 1.19 1.18
N VAL A 78 1.87 0.97 0.07
CA VAL A 78 1.30 0.24 -1.07
C VAL A 78 1.80 -1.19 -1.03
N VAL A 79 0.86 -2.15 -0.99
CA VAL A 79 1.14 -3.58 -1.05
C VAL A 79 0.53 -4.12 -2.35
N ILE A 80 1.36 -4.67 -3.19
CA ILE A 80 0.91 -5.33 -4.42
C ILE A 80 0.58 -6.77 -4.08
N PHE A 81 -0.58 -7.23 -4.53
CA PHE A 81 -1.01 -8.61 -4.37
C PHE A 81 -1.28 -9.20 -5.76
N SER A 82 -0.57 -10.26 -6.12
CA SER A 82 -0.73 -10.92 -7.41
C SER A 82 -0.76 -12.44 -7.25
N PHE A 83 -1.74 -13.07 -7.90
CA PHE A 83 -1.77 -14.53 -8.02
C PHE A 83 -0.90 -15.04 -9.15
N HIS A 84 -0.35 -14.15 -9.98
CA HIS A 84 0.46 -14.53 -11.13
C HIS A 84 1.93 -14.39 -10.81
N ASP A 85 2.72 -15.35 -11.29
CA ASP A 85 4.17 -15.29 -11.16
C ASP A 85 4.70 -14.44 -12.32
N LEU A 86 4.84 -13.14 -12.06
CA LEU A 86 5.31 -12.19 -13.06
C LEU A 86 6.80 -11.95 -12.87
N PRO A 87 7.61 -12.16 -13.94
CA PRO A 87 9.05 -11.91 -13.85
C PRO A 87 9.36 -10.46 -13.42
N ASN A 88 10.30 -10.31 -12.52
CA ASN A 88 10.78 -9.01 -12.06
C ASN A 88 9.73 -8.12 -11.39
N LEU A 89 8.55 -8.66 -11.04
CA LEU A 89 7.48 -7.88 -10.43
C LEU A 89 7.97 -7.18 -9.16
N GLU A 90 8.63 -7.89 -8.28
CA GLU A 90 9.08 -7.33 -7.01
C GLU A 90 10.04 -6.16 -7.21
N SER A 91 11.01 -6.31 -8.12
CA SER A 91 11.98 -5.27 -8.42
C SER A 91 11.30 -4.04 -9.03
N LEU A 92 10.41 -4.23 -10.00
CA LEU A 92 9.69 -3.14 -10.65
C LEU A 92 8.79 -2.40 -9.67
N ALA A 93 8.07 -3.15 -8.84
CA ALA A 93 7.14 -2.56 -7.87
C ALA A 93 7.91 -1.74 -6.81
N LYS A 94 8.98 -2.28 -6.28
CA LYS A 94 9.79 -1.57 -5.28
C LYS A 94 10.45 -0.34 -5.85
N ALA A 95 10.92 -0.40 -7.10
CA ALA A 95 11.48 0.76 -7.78
C ALA A 95 10.44 1.88 -7.95
N ALA A 96 9.17 1.56 -8.06
CA ALA A 96 8.08 2.53 -8.15
C ALA A 96 7.62 3.07 -6.79
N GLY A 97 8.12 2.52 -5.69
CA GLY A 97 7.77 2.97 -4.34
C GLY A 97 6.80 2.07 -3.58
N VAL A 98 6.59 0.84 -4.05
CA VAL A 98 5.78 -0.17 -3.33
C VAL A 98 6.54 -0.66 -2.10
N GLN A 99 5.87 -0.74 -0.96
CA GLN A 99 6.47 -1.19 0.28
C GLN A 99 6.59 -2.71 0.39
N ALA A 100 5.65 -3.45 -0.20
CA ALA A 100 5.71 -4.90 -0.20
C ALA A 100 4.98 -5.51 -1.38
N VAL A 101 5.40 -6.70 -1.77
CA VAL A 101 4.74 -7.50 -2.81
C VAL A 101 4.40 -8.86 -2.20
N ALA A 102 3.11 -9.23 -2.25
CA ALA A 102 2.62 -10.52 -1.81
C ALA A 102 2.23 -11.34 -3.04
N THR A 103 2.71 -12.54 -3.13
CA THR A 103 2.42 -13.44 -4.24
C THR A 103 1.92 -14.77 -3.73
N LYS A 104 1.10 -15.42 -4.56
CA LYS A 104 0.67 -16.82 -4.45
C LYS A 104 -0.45 -17.12 -3.46
N ASP A 105 -0.48 -16.54 -2.25
CA ASP A 105 -1.51 -16.91 -1.28
C ASP A 105 -1.86 -15.77 -0.32
N LEU A 106 -2.97 -15.96 0.40
CA LEU A 106 -3.48 -14.99 1.34
C LEU A 106 -2.61 -14.85 2.59
N SER A 107 -1.95 -15.91 2.98
CA SER A 107 -1.02 -15.88 4.12
C SER A 107 0.12 -14.91 3.84
N SER A 108 0.65 -14.93 2.61
CA SER A 108 1.67 -13.99 2.15
C SER A 108 1.17 -12.54 2.22
N LEU A 109 -0.09 -12.31 1.83
CA LEU A 109 -0.68 -10.98 1.87
C LEU A 109 -0.80 -10.47 3.31
N ILE A 110 -1.29 -11.32 4.21
CA ILE A 110 -1.43 -10.94 5.63
C ILE A 110 -0.06 -10.56 6.21
N THR A 111 0.94 -11.38 5.96
CA THR A 111 2.32 -11.12 6.41
C THR A 111 2.85 -9.80 5.84
N ALA A 112 2.60 -9.53 4.57
CA ALA A 112 3.03 -8.30 3.93
C ALA A 112 2.37 -7.07 4.56
N ILE A 113 1.07 -7.13 4.83
CA ILE A 113 0.36 -6.03 5.47
C ILE A 113 0.90 -5.81 6.89
N GLU A 114 1.07 -6.87 7.66
CA GLU A 114 1.64 -6.76 9.02
C GLU A 114 3.01 -6.10 9.00
N GLY A 115 3.81 -6.38 7.96
CA GLY A 115 5.14 -5.80 7.82
C GLY A 115 5.15 -4.30 7.50
N VAL A 116 4.07 -3.75 6.98
CA VAL A 116 4.02 -2.36 6.53
C VAL A 116 2.99 -1.50 7.28
N GLU A 117 2.18 -2.08 8.17
CA GLU A 117 1.08 -1.34 8.79
C GLU A 117 1.51 -0.15 9.64
N HIS A 118 2.78 -0.07 10.01
CA HIS A 118 3.33 1.05 10.76
C HIS A 118 4.14 2.01 9.88
N HIS A 119 3.97 1.94 8.57
CA HIS A 119 4.70 2.76 7.61
C HIS A 119 4.61 4.26 7.93
N SER A 120 3.41 4.75 8.20
CA SER A 120 3.18 6.16 8.54
C SER A 120 3.97 6.58 9.78
N ALA A 121 3.90 5.79 10.85
CA ALA A 121 4.62 6.06 12.07
C ALA A 121 6.14 6.02 11.86
N ASN A 122 6.62 5.05 11.09
CA ASN A 122 8.04 4.93 10.78
C ASN A 122 8.54 6.11 9.96
N ARG A 123 7.77 6.58 9.00
CA ARG A 123 8.10 7.78 8.22
C ARG A 123 8.20 9.02 9.09
N LEU A 124 7.23 9.21 9.97
CA LEU A 124 7.19 10.35 10.87
C LEU A 124 8.38 10.33 11.82
N PHE A 125 8.72 9.17 12.36
CA PHE A 125 9.87 8.99 13.24
C PHE A 125 11.18 9.33 12.53
N ALA A 126 11.37 8.82 11.32
CA ALA A 126 12.56 9.12 10.51
C ALA A 126 12.68 10.62 10.22
N LYS A 127 11.57 11.28 9.90
CA LYS A 127 11.52 12.71 9.64
C LYS A 127 11.90 13.51 10.89
N ARG A 128 11.41 13.11 12.07
CA ARG A 128 11.76 13.75 13.34
C ARG A 128 13.24 13.61 13.65
N LEU A 129 13.82 12.45 13.41
CA LEU A 129 15.25 12.24 13.62
C LEU A 129 16.08 13.12 12.70
N THR A 130 15.72 13.21 11.41
CA THR A 130 16.41 14.06 10.45
C THR A 130 16.34 15.53 10.86
N THR A 131 15.17 16.02 11.24
CA THR A 131 14.97 17.38 11.69
C THR A 131 15.79 17.68 12.95
N LYS A 132 15.79 16.77 13.90
CA LYS A 132 16.55 16.91 15.14
C LYS A 132 18.06 16.96 14.84
N THR A 133 18.53 16.09 13.95
CA THR A 133 19.94 16.07 13.57
C THR A 133 20.34 17.37 12.89
N LEU A 134 19.52 17.90 11.98
CA LEU A 134 19.79 19.17 11.31
C LEU A 134 19.78 20.35 12.29
N ALA A 135 18.94 20.28 13.32
CA ALA A 135 18.86 21.35 14.31
C ALA A 135 20.04 21.37 15.29
N THR A 136 20.72 20.24 15.46
CA THR A 136 21.80 20.11 16.46
C THR A 136 23.14 19.64 15.88
N GLY A 137 23.11 19.07 14.69
CA GLY A 137 24.25 18.35 14.14
C GLY A 137 25.39 19.22 13.61
N ASP A 138 25.15 20.47 13.44
CA ASP A 138 26.12 21.41 12.92
C ASP A 138 26.79 22.24 14.00
N VAL A 139 26.67 21.79 15.19
CA VAL A 139 27.23 22.48 16.35
C VAL A 139 28.75 22.37 16.40
N ASP A 140 29.29 21.51 15.64
CA ASP A 140 30.75 21.30 15.61
C ASP A 140 31.51 22.47 15.07
#